data_329a1006a26a09741027b0c1e7b08da8
#
_entry.id   329a1006a26a09741027b0c1e7b08da8
#
_cell.length_a   1.000
_cell.length_b   1.000
_cell.length_c   1.000
_cell.angle_alpha   90.00
_cell.angle_beta   90.00
_cell.angle_gamma   90.00
#
_symmetry.space_group_name_H-M   'P 1'
#
loop_
_entity.id
_entity.type
_entity.pdbx_description
1 polymer ?
#
loop_
_entity_poly.entity_id
_entity_poly.type
_entity_poly.pdbx_seq_one_letter_code
_entity_poly.pdbx_strand_id
1 'polypeptide(L)'
;SLPRSGTTVLLYYIYSSNEFYSLTYRNMPFIMAPNLSKIYKKKGFLEKKNRFHNDGIKFDLDSPESFDEIFFKTFDNQKNIKNNLFSDYVSLITKNGKRRYLSKNNNNYKRIDFLTSAFPNSFILIPVRSPIDHSHSLHEQHLNFYNLQNKDNFILRYMNYLGHNEFGIDHISWSTPLEYNNFNEVNYWLEQWFLFYKNIYTKYKNNKNCIFFTYEN
;
A
#
# COMPACT_ATOMS: atom_id res chain seq x y z
N SER A 1 5.74 -4.54 -3.74
CA SER A 1 5.29 -5.94 -3.68
C SER A 1 3.78 -6.04 -3.75
N LEU A 2 3.28 -7.23 -4.05
CA LEU A 2 1.86 -7.53 -3.97
C LEU A 2 1.35 -7.41 -2.52
N PRO A 3 0.06 -7.14 -2.29
CA PRO A 3 -0.55 -7.24 -0.97
C PRO A 3 -0.38 -8.67 -0.41
N ARG A 4 -0.57 -8.86 0.88
CA ARG A 4 -0.41 -10.16 1.58
C ARG A 4 1.03 -10.73 1.63
N SER A 5 2.04 -9.94 1.28
CA SER A 5 3.46 -10.28 1.41
C SER A 5 4.10 -9.80 2.73
N GLY A 6 3.32 -9.59 3.80
CA GLY A 6 3.84 -9.16 5.09
C GLY A 6 4.16 -7.65 5.20
N THR A 7 3.87 -6.87 4.17
CA THR A 7 4.22 -5.43 4.12
C THR A 7 3.63 -4.60 5.25
N THR A 8 2.46 -4.96 5.78
CA THR A 8 1.87 -4.24 6.93
C THR A 8 2.63 -4.53 8.22
N VAL A 9 3.03 -5.77 8.47
CA VAL A 9 3.86 -6.14 9.63
C VAL A 9 5.19 -5.41 9.57
N LEU A 10 5.82 -5.41 8.38
CA LEU A 10 7.07 -4.69 8.13
C LEU A 10 6.92 -3.18 8.37
N LEU A 11 5.82 -2.57 7.89
CA LEU A 11 5.52 -1.16 8.14
C LEU A 11 5.47 -0.86 9.64
N TYR A 12 4.72 -1.67 10.41
CA TYR A 12 4.57 -1.47 11.85
C TYR A 12 5.90 -1.65 12.59
N TYR A 13 6.68 -2.66 12.21
CA TYR A 13 8.00 -2.90 12.78
C TYR A 13 8.96 -1.72 12.56
N ILE A 14 9.08 -1.25 11.31
CA ILE A 14 9.97 -0.11 10.99
C ILE A 14 9.45 1.17 11.66
N TYR A 15 8.12 1.40 11.64
CA TYR A 15 7.52 2.58 12.25
C TYR A 15 7.75 2.64 13.77
N SER A 16 7.77 1.49 14.45
CA SER A 16 8.01 1.39 15.89
C SER A 16 9.42 1.85 16.33
N SER A 17 10.38 1.95 15.41
CA SER A 17 11.71 2.50 15.70
C SER A 17 11.71 3.99 16.05
N ASN A 18 10.62 4.71 15.78
CA ASN A 18 10.51 6.16 15.92
C ASN A 18 11.44 7.00 15.05
N GLU A 19 12.15 6.38 14.09
CA GLU A 19 13.04 7.07 13.13
C GLU A 19 12.27 7.61 11.92
N PHE A 20 10.99 7.24 11.78
CA PHE A 20 10.18 7.54 10.61
C PHE A 20 8.88 8.25 10.95
N TYR A 21 8.40 9.04 9.98
CA TYR A 21 7.03 9.52 9.90
C TYR A 21 6.28 8.77 8.79
N SER A 22 5.01 8.49 9.05
CA SER A 22 4.07 7.94 8.08
C SER A 22 2.72 8.63 8.26
N LEU A 23 1.86 8.51 7.26
CA LEU A 23 0.44 8.83 7.44
C LEU A 23 -0.20 7.81 8.38
N THR A 24 -1.07 8.27 9.26
CA THR A 24 -1.79 7.45 10.24
C THR A 24 -3.29 7.70 10.14
N TYR A 25 -4.11 6.88 10.78
CA TYR A 25 -5.56 7.10 10.85
C TYR A 25 -5.93 8.46 11.50
N ARG A 26 -5.02 9.07 12.26
CA ARG A 26 -5.19 10.42 12.80
C ARG A 26 -5.23 11.49 11.69
N ASN A 27 -4.63 11.24 10.54
CA ASN A 27 -4.65 12.18 9.41
C ASN A 27 -6.00 12.21 8.67
N MET A 28 -6.85 11.20 8.86
CA MET A 28 -8.20 11.22 8.30
C MET A 28 -9.08 12.31 8.96
N PRO A 29 -9.92 13.05 8.20
CA PRO A 29 -10.10 13.01 6.74
C PRO A 29 -9.12 13.91 5.98
N PHE A 30 -8.19 14.58 6.65
CA PHE A 30 -7.33 15.62 6.08
C PHE A 30 -6.02 15.06 5.49
N ILE A 31 -6.09 13.93 4.79
CA ILE A 31 -4.89 13.25 4.25
C ILE A 31 -4.10 14.17 3.33
N MET A 32 -4.77 14.96 2.48
CA MET A 32 -4.13 15.91 1.56
C MET A 32 -3.61 17.18 2.26
N ALA A 33 -4.00 17.39 3.51
CA ALA A 33 -3.58 18.54 4.33
C ALA A 33 -3.18 18.05 5.74
N PRO A 34 -2.10 17.26 5.89
CA PRO A 34 -1.78 16.56 7.14
C PRO A 34 -1.56 17.51 8.33
N ASN A 35 -1.25 18.78 8.08
CA ASN A 35 -1.14 19.78 9.14
C ASN A 35 -2.48 20.17 9.75
N LEU A 36 -3.58 20.11 8.99
CA LEU A 36 -4.93 20.40 9.53
C LEU A 36 -5.38 19.32 10.52
N SER A 37 -4.94 18.08 10.35
CA SER A 37 -5.27 17.00 11.28
C SER A 37 -4.76 17.25 12.71
N LYS A 38 -3.74 18.11 12.87
CA LYS A 38 -3.19 18.50 14.18
C LYS A 38 -4.12 19.47 14.93
N ILE A 39 -4.85 20.30 14.20
CA ILE A 39 -5.81 21.28 14.76
C ILE A 39 -7.09 20.55 15.16
N TYR A 40 -7.49 19.56 14.37
CA TYR A 40 -8.67 18.77 14.62
C TYR A 40 -8.36 17.67 15.66
N LYS A 41 -8.55 18.00 16.94
CA LYS A 41 -8.40 17.03 18.05
C LYS A 41 -9.50 15.96 17.94
N LYS A 42 -9.24 14.92 17.21
CA LYS A 42 -10.13 13.77 17.15
C LYS A 42 -10.12 13.08 18.50
N LYS A 43 -11.23 13.12 19.24
CA LYS A 43 -11.48 12.19 20.36
C LYS A 43 -11.69 10.82 19.70
N GLY A 44 -10.65 10.04 19.59
CA GLY A 44 -10.70 8.72 18.96
C GLY A 44 -10.66 7.61 19.99
N PHE A 45 -10.95 6.42 19.52
CA PHE A 45 -10.83 5.22 20.32
C PHE A 45 -9.37 5.00 20.71
N LEU A 46 -9.15 4.94 22.00
CA LEU A 46 -7.87 4.57 22.60
C LEU A 46 -7.63 3.06 22.51
N GLU A 47 -8.70 2.28 22.29
CA GLU A 47 -8.62 0.83 22.16
C GLU A 47 -8.33 0.41 20.73
N LYS A 48 -7.41 -0.53 20.56
CA LYS A 48 -7.08 -1.12 19.26
C LYS A 48 -8.24 -1.97 18.74
N LYS A 49 -8.67 -1.71 17.50
CA LYS A 49 -9.72 -2.44 16.79
C LYS A 49 -9.13 -3.40 15.75
N ASN A 50 -9.86 -4.46 15.45
CA ASN A 50 -9.50 -5.35 14.35
C ASN A 50 -9.75 -4.66 13.00
N ARG A 51 -8.88 -4.93 12.01
CA ARG A 51 -9.04 -4.43 10.64
C ARG A 51 -10.04 -5.29 9.87
N PHE A 52 -10.69 -4.69 8.85
CA PHE A 52 -11.57 -5.40 7.92
C PHE A 52 -10.85 -6.50 7.10
N HIS A 53 -9.52 -6.46 7.05
CA HIS A 53 -8.69 -7.42 6.34
C HIS A 53 -8.66 -8.82 6.97
N ASN A 54 -9.22 -8.99 8.15
CA ASN A 54 -9.24 -10.25 8.91
C ASN A 54 -7.84 -10.92 9.01
N ASP A 55 -6.81 -10.09 9.19
CA ASP A 55 -5.39 -10.48 9.18
C ASP A 55 -4.78 -10.54 10.58
N GLY A 56 -5.61 -10.43 11.63
CA GLY A 56 -5.19 -10.42 13.02
C GLY A 56 -4.51 -9.11 13.48
N ILE A 57 -4.28 -8.17 12.57
CA ILE A 57 -3.63 -6.90 12.88
C ILE A 57 -4.66 -5.94 13.49
N LYS A 58 -4.32 -5.41 14.66
CA LYS A 58 -5.12 -4.38 15.35
C LYS A 58 -4.57 -2.99 15.02
N PHE A 59 -5.45 -2.01 14.94
CA PHE A 59 -5.10 -0.63 14.67
C PHE A 59 -5.79 0.34 15.63
N ASP A 60 -5.19 1.49 15.79
CA ASP A 60 -5.70 2.67 16.50
C ASP A 60 -5.47 3.93 15.63
N LEU A 61 -5.74 5.11 16.19
CA LEU A 61 -5.55 6.36 15.46
C LEU A 61 -4.10 6.66 15.06
N ASP A 62 -3.13 6.17 15.81
CA ASP A 62 -1.70 6.43 15.58
C ASP A 62 -1.04 5.34 14.72
N SER A 63 -1.79 4.32 14.35
CA SER A 63 -1.31 3.25 13.48
C SER A 63 -1.06 3.77 12.06
N PRO A 64 0.11 3.48 11.46
CA PRO A 64 0.43 3.88 10.10
C PRO A 64 -0.37 3.09 9.07
N GLU A 65 -0.74 3.76 7.96
CA GLU A 65 -1.48 3.11 6.88
C GLU A 65 -1.16 3.75 5.52
N SER A 66 -1.55 3.05 4.44
CA SER A 66 -1.31 3.34 3.02
C SER A 66 -2.19 4.47 2.47
N PHE A 67 -2.19 5.64 3.13
CA PHE A 67 -3.06 6.76 2.74
C PHE A 67 -2.48 7.66 1.65
N ASP A 68 -1.20 7.54 1.32
CA ASP A 68 -0.55 8.33 0.28
C ASP A 68 -1.03 7.99 -1.15
N GLU A 69 -1.73 6.86 -1.35
CA GLU A 69 -2.39 6.57 -2.62
C GLU A 69 -3.44 7.63 -2.98
N ILE A 70 -4.07 8.26 -2.00
CA ILE A 70 -5.00 9.37 -2.21
C ILE A 70 -4.31 10.55 -2.92
N PHE A 71 -3.06 10.86 -2.55
CA PHE A 71 -2.28 11.88 -3.24
C PHE A 71 -2.10 11.54 -4.72
N PHE A 72 -1.63 10.34 -5.01
CA PHE A 72 -1.41 9.91 -6.38
C PHE A 72 -2.71 9.86 -7.19
N LYS A 73 -3.79 9.33 -6.61
CA LYS A 73 -5.11 9.29 -7.25
C LYS A 73 -5.65 10.69 -7.55
N THR A 74 -5.40 11.66 -6.67
CA THR A 74 -5.86 13.05 -6.86
C THR A 74 -5.14 13.73 -8.03
N PHE A 75 -3.85 13.42 -8.24
CA PHE A 75 -3.02 14.09 -9.22
C PHE A 75 -2.70 13.23 -10.46
N ASP A 76 -3.16 11.98 -10.53
CA ASP A 76 -2.83 11.01 -11.60
C ASP A 76 -3.33 11.46 -12.99
N ASN A 77 -4.42 12.21 -13.06
CA ASN A 77 -4.93 12.82 -14.30
C ASN A 77 -4.07 14.00 -14.80
N GLN A 78 -3.14 14.49 -13.99
CA GLN A 78 -2.16 15.48 -14.41
C GLN A 78 -0.91 14.72 -14.89
N LYS A 79 -0.74 14.58 -16.21
CA LYS A 79 0.37 13.88 -16.89
C LYS A 79 1.81 14.25 -16.40
N ASN A 80 1.93 15.18 -15.44
CA ASN A 80 3.18 15.59 -14.82
C ASN A 80 2.91 15.89 -13.33
N ILE A 81 2.85 14.84 -12.49
CA ILE A 81 3.10 15.06 -11.06
C ILE A 81 4.55 15.58 -10.98
N LYS A 82 4.70 16.89 -10.83
CA LYS A 82 6.03 17.50 -10.68
C LYS A 82 6.68 16.85 -9.46
N ASN A 83 7.91 16.37 -9.60
CA ASN A 83 8.68 15.76 -8.51
C ASN A 83 8.61 16.59 -7.23
N ASN A 84 8.57 17.91 -7.37
CA ASN A 84 8.47 18.86 -6.27
C ASN A 84 7.16 18.73 -5.48
N LEU A 85 6.00 18.51 -6.15
CA LEU A 85 4.72 18.45 -5.46
C LEU A 85 4.64 17.27 -4.46
N PHE A 86 5.16 16.10 -4.85
CA PHE A 86 5.20 14.95 -3.92
C PHE A 86 6.27 15.15 -2.85
N SER A 87 7.41 15.75 -3.18
CA SER A 87 8.44 16.11 -2.22
C SER A 87 7.93 17.10 -1.18
N ASP A 88 7.20 18.13 -1.60
CA ASP A 88 6.57 19.10 -0.71
C ASP A 88 5.52 18.43 0.21
N TYR A 89 4.71 17.54 -0.35
CA TYR A 89 3.75 16.75 0.43
C TYR A 89 4.45 15.88 1.49
N VAL A 90 5.52 15.17 1.13
CA VAL A 90 6.35 14.39 2.05
C VAL A 90 6.95 15.31 3.13
N SER A 91 7.40 16.50 2.78
CA SER A 91 7.96 17.48 3.73
C SER A 91 6.92 17.92 4.78
N LEU A 92 5.65 18.08 4.38
CA LEU A 92 4.55 18.35 5.32
C LEU A 92 4.32 17.20 6.31
N ILE A 93 4.43 15.94 5.85
CA ILE A 93 4.27 14.76 6.70
C ILE A 93 5.45 14.65 7.66
N THR A 94 6.68 14.82 7.17
CA THR A 94 7.92 14.64 7.93
C THR A 94 8.31 15.84 8.78
N LYS A 95 7.45 16.87 8.84
CA LYS A 95 7.72 18.09 9.58
C LYS A 95 9.07 18.73 9.19
N ASN A 96 9.24 18.93 7.89
CA ASN A 96 10.44 19.49 7.26
C ASN A 96 11.71 18.65 7.54
N GLY A 97 11.58 17.34 7.40
CA GLY A 97 12.73 16.44 7.41
C GLY A 97 13.29 16.06 8.79
N LYS A 98 12.55 16.32 9.88
CA LYS A 98 12.99 15.90 11.24
C LYS A 98 13.15 14.39 11.39
N ARG A 99 12.43 13.58 10.59
CA ARG A 99 12.55 12.13 10.47
C ARG A 99 12.34 11.74 9.02
N ARG A 100 12.76 10.54 8.66
CA ARG A 100 12.56 9.99 7.32
C ARG A 100 11.07 9.67 7.06
N TYR A 101 10.68 9.71 5.80
CA TYR A 101 9.35 9.28 5.39
C TYR A 101 9.31 7.76 5.23
N LEU A 102 8.27 7.13 5.74
CA LEU A 102 7.96 5.72 5.56
C LEU A 102 6.59 5.58 4.90
N SER A 103 6.54 4.93 3.76
CA SER A 103 5.32 4.60 3.04
C SER A 103 5.22 3.10 2.83
N LYS A 104 4.05 2.54 3.07
CA LYS A 104 3.66 1.22 2.60
C LYS A 104 2.49 1.39 1.66
N ASN A 105 2.73 1.25 0.37
CA ASN A 105 1.69 1.35 -0.64
C ASN A 105 1.93 0.31 -1.73
N ASN A 106 1.00 -0.63 -1.86
CA ASN A 106 1.13 -1.71 -2.83
C ASN A 106 1.20 -1.18 -4.27
N ASN A 107 0.56 -0.04 -4.58
CA ASN A 107 0.60 0.59 -5.90
C ASN A 107 1.94 1.28 -6.23
N ASN A 108 2.87 1.40 -5.29
CA ASN A 108 4.18 2.01 -5.56
C ASN A 108 5.00 1.27 -6.63
N TYR A 109 4.67 0.02 -6.95
CA TYR A 109 5.30 -0.68 -8.08
C TYR A 109 5.08 0.03 -9.43
N LYS A 110 3.99 0.77 -9.59
CA LYS A 110 3.67 1.55 -10.80
C LYS A 110 4.57 2.77 -10.97
N ARG A 111 5.26 3.21 -9.91
CA ARG A 111 5.96 4.49 -9.84
C ARG A 111 7.35 4.40 -9.21
N ILE A 112 8.01 3.24 -9.27
CA ILE A 112 9.36 3.04 -8.70
C ILE A 112 10.34 4.03 -9.31
N ASP A 113 10.34 4.21 -10.63
CA ASP A 113 11.24 5.13 -11.34
C ASP A 113 11.03 6.58 -10.89
N PHE A 114 9.76 6.99 -10.71
CA PHE A 114 9.42 8.30 -10.16
C PHE A 114 9.94 8.46 -8.72
N LEU A 115 9.65 7.49 -7.84
CA LEU A 115 10.04 7.58 -6.43
C LEU A 115 11.56 7.61 -6.24
N THR A 116 12.30 6.81 -6.99
CA THR A 116 13.77 6.79 -6.92
C THR A 116 14.42 8.02 -7.55
N SER A 117 13.76 8.64 -8.52
CA SER A 117 14.17 9.94 -9.07
C SER A 117 13.91 11.09 -8.11
N ALA A 118 12.70 11.15 -7.52
CA ALA A 118 12.33 12.20 -6.56
C ALA A 118 13.12 12.09 -5.24
N PHE A 119 13.46 10.87 -4.83
CA PHE A 119 14.19 10.58 -3.59
C PHE A 119 15.36 9.62 -3.85
N PRO A 120 16.51 10.11 -4.38
CA PRO A 120 17.64 9.25 -4.78
C PRO A 120 18.25 8.42 -3.63
N ASN A 121 18.04 8.86 -2.38
CA ASN A 121 18.52 8.18 -1.18
C ASN A 121 17.44 7.29 -0.52
N SER A 122 16.30 7.05 -1.20
CA SER A 122 15.27 6.15 -0.71
C SER A 122 15.63 4.69 -0.94
N PHE A 123 15.02 3.81 -0.12
CA PHE A 123 15.04 2.37 -0.37
C PHE A 123 13.61 1.87 -0.58
N ILE A 124 13.45 1.00 -1.58
CA ILE A 124 12.19 0.33 -1.89
C ILE A 124 12.33 -1.14 -1.51
N LEU A 125 11.70 -1.51 -0.42
CA LEU A 125 11.70 -2.88 0.09
C LEU A 125 10.65 -3.70 -0.65
N ILE A 126 11.06 -4.81 -1.24
CA ILE A 126 10.21 -5.69 -2.06
C ILE A 126 10.24 -7.10 -1.47
N PRO A 127 9.42 -7.38 -0.45
CA PRO A 127 9.30 -8.72 0.09
C PRO A 127 8.65 -9.65 -0.95
N VAL A 128 9.23 -10.83 -1.09
CA VAL A 128 8.76 -11.93 -1.91
C VAL A 128 8.39 -13.07 -0.99
N ARG A 129 7.19 -13.60 -1.11
CA ARG A 129 6.67 -14.72 -0.33
C ARG A 129 6.59 -15.96 -1.21
N SER A 130 6.55 -17.16 -0.61
CA SER A 130 6.28 -18.43 -1.31
C SER A 130 5.13 -18.28 -2.31
N PRO A 131 5.31 -18.64 -3.60
CA PRO A 131 4.29 -18.44 -4.63
C PRO A 131 2.96 -19.10 -4.29
N ILE A 132 3.00 -20.32 -3.78
CA ILE A 132 1.80 -21.10 -3.46
C ILE A 132 1.04 -20.45 -2.29
N ASP A 133 1.72 -20.22 -1.17
CA ASP A 133 1.08 -19.65 0.03
C ASP A 133 0.59 -18.21 -0.21
N HIS A 134 1.35 -17.46 -1.02
CA HIS A 134 0.97 -16.10 -1.36
C HIS A 134 -0.29 -16.07 -2.25
N SER A 135 -0.34 -16.94 -3.27
CA SER A 135 -1.48 -17.02 -4.19
C SER A 135 -2.77 -17.44 -3.47
N HIS A 136 -2.69 -18.42 -2.57
CA HIS A 136 -3.81 -18.78 -1.71
C HIS A 136 -4.27 -17.60 -0.84
N SER A 137 -3.32 -16.90 -0.20
CA SER A 137 -3.65 -15.74 0.64
C SER A 137 -4.25 -14.57 -0.14
N LEU A 138 -3.85 -14.36 -1.40
CA LEU A 138 -4.45 -13.37 -2.30
C LEU A 138 -5.88 -13.76 -2.66
N HIS A 139 -6.10 -15.00 -3.05
CA HIS A 139 -7.41 -15.53 -3.40
C HIS A 139 -8.40 -15.45 -2.23
N GLU A 140 -8.01 -15.94 -1.06
CA GLU A 140 -8.85 -15.85 0.15
C GLU A 140 -9.22 -14.40 0.48
N GLN A 141 -8.25 -13.49 0.37
CA GLN A 141 -8.51 -12.07 0.62
C GLN A 141 -9.47 -11.47 -0.41
N HIS A 142 -9.38 -11.86 -1.67
CA HIS A 142 -10.32 -11.46 -2.71
C HIS A 142 -11.74 -11.90 -2.39
N LEU A 143 -11.93 -13.17 -2.07
CA LEU A 143 -13.23 -13.72 -1.72
C LEU A 143 -13.82 -13.05 -0.46
N ASN A 144 -12.98 -12.77 0.54
CA ASN A 144 -13.41 -12.06 1.73
C ASN A 144 -13.93 -10.66 1.39
N PHE A 145 -13.18 -9.85 0.64
CA PHE A 145 -13.61 -8.51 0.25
C PHE A 145 -14.81 -8.53 -0.71
N TYR A 146 -14.87 -9.48 -1.63
CA TYR A 146 -16.01 -9.65 -2.51
C TYR A 146 -17.31 -9.85 -1.68
N ASN A 147 -17.26 -10.72 -0.67
CA ASN A 147 -18.37 -10.97 0.23
C ASN A 147 -18.72 -9.76 1.11
N LEU A 148 -17.72 -9.06 1.65
CA LEU A 148 -17.94 -7.88 2.47
C LEU A 148 -18.55 -6.73 1.68
N GLN A 149 -18.08 -6.48 0.47
CA GLN A 149 -18.55 -5.41 -0.40
C GLN A 149 -19.98 -5.66 -0.92
N ASN A 150 -20.36 -6.92 -1.14
CA ASN A 150 -21.74 -7.28 -1.47
C ASN A 150 -22.71 -7.07 -0.28
N LYS A 151 -22.21 -7.18 0.95
CA LYS A 151 -23.03 -6.97 2.17
C LYS A 151 -23.10 -5.51 2.59
N ASP A 152 -22.05 -4.74 2.35
CA ASP A 152 -21.95 -3.35 2.79
C ASP A 152 -21.28 -2.47 1.73
N ASN A 153 -22.09 -1.67 1.04
CA ASN A 153 -21.65 -0.74 0.00
C ASN A 153 -20.69 0.35 0.54
N PHE A 154 -20.69 0.61 1.86
CA PHE A 154 -19.71 1.54 2.44
C PHE A 154 -18.30 1.01 2.28
N ILE A 155 -18.06 -0.30 2.45
CA ILE A 155 -16.73 -0.92 2.30
C ILE A 155 -16.23 -0.74 0.86
N LEU A 156 -17.09 -0.98 -0.15
CA LEU A 156 -16.74 -0.76 -1.55
C LEU A 156 -16.35 0.69 -1.82
N ARG A 157 -17.18 1.65 -1.40
CA ARG A 157 -16.91 3.09 -1.58
C ARG A 157 -15.66 3.54 -0.85
N TYR A 158 -15.42 3.02 0.35
CA TYR A 158 -14.25 3.37 1.15
C TYR A 158 -12.97 2.84 0.51
N MET A 159 -12.95 1.60 0.02
CA MET A 159 -11.82 1.04 -0.70
C MET A 159 -11.54 1.82 -2.00
N ASN A 160 -12.59 2.13 -2.76
CA ASN A 160 -12.45 2.95 -3.97
C ASN A 160 -11.92 4.37 -3.66
N TYR A 161 -12.37 4.99 -2.57
CA TYR A 161 -11.83 6.29 -2.13
C TYR A 161 -10.33 6.20 -1.84
N LEU A 162 -9.89 5.16 -1.16
CA LEU A 162 -8.47 4.93 -0.84
C LEU A 162 -7.62 4.50 -2.05
N GLY A 163 -8.23 4.14 -3.20
CA GLY A 163 -7.52 3.61 -4.37
C GLY A 163 -7.12 2.14 -4.21
N HIS A 164 -7.81 1.40 -3.36
CA HIS A 164 -7.59 -0.02 -3.08
C HIS A 164 -8.48 -0.91 -3.96
N ASN A 165 -8.04 -1.14 -5.19
CA ASN A 165 -8.71 -2.01 -6.16
C ASN A 165 -7.99 -3.36 -6.33
N GLU A 166 -7.23 -3.77 -5.31
CA GLU A 166 -6.49 -5.03 -5.34
C GLU A 166 -7.38 -6.26 -5.20
N PHE A 167 -8.56 -6.09 -4.58
CA PHE A 167 -9.48 -7.19 -4.25
C PHE A 167 -10.95 -6.75 -4.34
N GLY A 168 -11.84 -7.74 -4.42
CA GLY A 168 -13.27 -7.51 -4.36
C GLY A 168 -13.91 -7.23 -5.72
N ILE A 169 -15.06 -6.54 -5.71
CA ILE A 169 -15.90 -6.31 -6.89
C ILE A 169 -15.16 -5.55 -7.98
N ASP A 170 -14.42 -4.50 -7.60
CA ASP A 170 -13.68 -3.63 -8.53
C ASP A 170 -12.21 -4.05 -8.68
N HIS A 171 -11.92 -5.37 -8.56
CA HIS A 171 -10.57 -5.89 -8.70
C HIS A 171 -9.94 -5.55 -10.05
N ILE A 172 -8.71 -5.06 -10.02
CA ILE A 172 -7.90 -4.76 -11.20
C ILE A 172 -6.64 -5.62 -11.18
N SER A 173 -6.41 -6.37 -12.26
CA SER A 173 -5.22 -7.20 -12.45
C SER A 173 -3.93 -6.37 -12.40
N TRP A 174 -2.88 -6.92 -11.79
CA TRP A 174 -1.56 -6.27 -11.74
C TRP A 174 -0.73 -6.49 -13.00
N SER A 175 -1.02 -7.55 -13.74
CA SER A 175 -0.29 -7.94 -14.94
C SER A 175 -1.23 -8.49 -16.01
N THR A 176 -0.91 -8.24 -17.26
CA THR A 176 -1.62 -8.72 -18.45
C THR A 176 -0.59 -9.00 -19.57
N PRO A 177 -0.88 -9.84 -20.59
CA PRO A 177 -2.08 -10.67 -20.71
C PRO A 177 -2.07 -11.87 -19.76
N LEU A 178 -3.23 -12.46 -19.50
CA LEU A 178 -3.44 -13.60 -18.61
C LEU A 178 -3.95 -14.80 -19.39
N GLU A 179 -3.50 -15.99 -19.00
CA GLU A 179 -4.05 -17.27 -19.44
C GLU A 179 -5.31 -17.63 -18.62
N TYR A 180 -5.22 -17.39 -17.29
CA TYR A 180 -6.34 -17.63 -16.37
C TYR A 180 -7.09 -16.31 -16.09
N ASN A 181 -8.38 -16.26 -16.43
CA ASN A 181 -9.20 -15.05 -16.28
C ASN A 181 -10.23 -15.13 -15.16
N ASN A 182 -10.32 -16.29 -14.48
CA ASN A 182 -11.26 -16.49 -13.38
C ASN A 182 -10.61 -16.18 -12.03
N PHE A 183 -10.85 -14.98 -11.50
CA PHE A 183 -10.31 -14.55 -10.19
C PHE A 183 -10.94 -15.29 -8.98
N ASN A 184 -11.94 -16.15 -9.19
CA ASN A 184 -12.42 -17.09 -8.17
C ASN A 184 -11.59 -18.39 -8.10
N GLU A 185 -10.54 -18.51 -8.90
CA GLU A 185 -9.62 -19.66 -8.91
C GLU A 185 -8.21 -19.27 -8.49
N VAL A 186 -7.54 -20.14 -7.76
CA VAL A 186 -6.16 -19.91 -7.26
C VAL A 186 -5.17 -19.75 -8.42
N ASN A 187 -5.38 -20.42 -9.55
CA ASN A 187 -4.49 -20.35 -10.72
C ASN A 187 -4.37 -18.92 -11.27
N TYR A 188 -5.45 -18.14 -11.25
CA TYR A 188 -5.40 -16.72 -11.60
C TYR A 188 -4.40 -15.97 -10.71
N TRP A 189 -4.45 -16.18 -9.39
CA TRP A 189 -3.59 -15.49 -8.43
C TRP A 189 -2.14 -15.94 -8.51
N LEU A 190 -1.92 -17.21 -8.84
CA LEU A 190 -0.56 -17.74 -9.07
C LEU A 190 0.05 -17.13 -10.33
N GLU A 191 -0.71 -16.99 -11.41
CA GLU A 191 -0.25 -16.32 -12.62
C GLU A 191 0.01 -14.82 -12.37
N GLN A 192 -0.88 -14.12 -11.66
CA GLN A 192 -0.66 -12.73 -11.25
C GLN A 192 0.61 -12.58 -10.44
N TRP A 193 0.85 -13.49 -9.47
CA TRP A 193 2.08 -13.51 -8.67
C TRP A 193 3.32 -13.66 -9.56
N PHE A 194 3.32 -14.66 -10.43
CA PHE A 194 4.46 -14.98 -11.30
C PHE A 194 4.79 -13.81 -12.24
N LEU A 195 3.80 -13.30 -12.97
CA LEU A 195 4.00 -12.22 -13.92
C LEU A 195 4.44 -10.93 -13.23
N PHE A 196 3.83 -10.60 -12.10
CA PHE A 196 4.19 -9.42 -11.33
C PHE A 196 5.65 -9.47 -10.87
N TYR A 197 6.06 -10.52 -10.16
CA TYR A 197 7.43 -10.61 -9.65
C TYR A 197 8.47 -10.80 -10.76
N LYS A 198 8.16 -11.54 -11.83
CA LYS A 198 9.01 -11.62 -13.03
C LYS A 198 9.26 -10.24 -13.62
N ASN A 199 8.23 -9.44 -13.83
CA ASN A 199 8.35 -8.10 -14.42
C ASN A 199 9.14 -7.14 -13.51
N ILE A 200 8.80 -7.08 -12.23
CA ILE A 200 9.47 -6.20 -11.27
C ILE A 200 10.93 -6.60 -11.08
N TYR A 201 11.21 -7.89 -10.92
CA TYR A 201 12.59 -8.37 -10.77
C TYR A 201 13.43 -8.10 -12.01
N THR A 202 12.90 -8.44 -13.20
CA THR A 202 13.61 -8.20 -14.46
C THR A 202 13.97 -6.73 -14.65
N LYS A 203 13.04 -5.83 -14.31
CA LYS A 203 13.23 -4.38 -14.47
C LYS A 203 14.15 -3.78 -13.40
N TYR A 204 14.07 -4.23 -12.15
CA TYR A 204 14.68 -3.52 -11.02
C TYR A 204 15.76 -4.30 -10.25
N LYS A 205 16.14 -5.52 -10.65
CA LYS A 205 17.16 -6.33 -9.96
C LYS A 205 18.52 -5.63 -9.82
N ASN A 206 18.86 -4.72 -10.74
CA ASN A 206 20.10 -3.96 -10.74
C ASN A 206 19.92 -2.52 -10.22
N ASN A 207 18.74 -2.13 -9.77
CA ASN A 207 18.49 -0.82 -9.20
C ASN A 207 18.94 -0.81 -7.73
N LYS A 208 19.95 0.01 -7.42
CA LYS A 208 20.54 0.11 -6.07
C LYS A 208 19.56 0.55 -4.97
N ASN A 209 18.43 1.15 -5.36
CA ASN A 209 17.38 1.58 -4.44
C ASN A 209 16.35 0.47 -4.16
N CYS A 210 16.35 -0.64 -4.92
CA CYS A 210 15.40 -1.73 -4.78
C CYS A 210 16.04 -2.92 -4.07
N ILE A 211 15.44 -3.36 -2.97
CA ILE A 211 15.92 -4.46 -2.15
C ILE A 211 14.86 -5.56 -2.18
N PHE A 212 15.20 -6.68 -2.84
CA PHE A 212 14.39 -7.88 -2.85
C PHE A 212 14.83 -8.81 -1.70
N PHE A 213 13.89 -9.32 -0.95
CA PHE A 213 14.17 -10.30 0.12
C PHE A 213 13.00 -11.26 0.29
N THR A 214 13.27 -12.45 0.80
CA THR A 214 12.23 -13.45 1.06
C THR A 214 11.55 -13.19 2.39
N TYR A 215 10.26 -13.45 2.44
CA TYR A 215 9.44 -13.21 3.64
C TYR A 215 9.75 -14.26 4.74
N GLU A 216 10.09 -15.47 4.31
CA GLU A 216 10.29 -16.65 5.17
C GLU A 216 11.70 -16.74 5.79
N ASN A 217 12.62 -15.85 5.43
CA ASN A 217 14.01 -15.84 5.90
C ASN A 217 14.32 -14.66 6.81
#